data_2668947a537beb95486112c6e0722228
#
_entry.id   2668947a537beb95486112c6e0722228
#
_cell.length_a   1.000
_cell.length_b   1.000
_cell.length_c   1.000
_cell.angle_alpha   90.00
_cell.angle_beta   90.00
_cell.angle_gamma   90.00
#
_symmetry.space_group_name_H-M   'P 1'
#
loop_
_entity.id
_entity.type
_entity.pdbx_description
1 polymer ?
#
loop_
_entity_poly.entity_id
_entity_poly.type
_entity_poly.pdbx_seq_one_letter_code
_entity_poly.pdbx_strand_id
1 'polypeptide(L)'
;MSTHLPWAIVWLRHSLRLHDNPMIQRCIQEEYRPVVLYITPSRELEIDRWGFTPLGPHRKRFLMESLVDLRSQLEDHGVNLLYLEGDVIEQLSLVSTSLTSTKSIKIYADREYAYLDQKIEAEVEAAFDVTWFHAQLLTNPDDLPFSVKATPHIFSKFRGKIEKYVTIETLTEETNWSKMSQQEAALSALLQEYTKALPCDADDTLPKDNRQAFDFRGGETAALARLNDYLWNTEYVTTYKETRNGLIGPNYSTKFSAYLSLGCLSPKLVYHEIKRFEEEVVANQSTYWVIFEVLWREFFRYVAWQHGRHLFWPGGLQHKPVKLRTNHRFDAWYKGETGQPFVDANMRELNATGFMSNRGRQNVASYLVHDLGQDWRAGAAYFEHQLLDYDPCSNYGNWNYIAGVGNDPRAGRKFNVAGQAERYDAQGEFTLVWAD
;
A
#
# COMPACT_ATOMS: atom_id res chain seq x y z
N MET A 1 21.02 40.83 0.37
CA MET A 1 20.52 39.95 1.46
C MET A 1 20.13 38.65 0.79
N SER A 2 20.86 37.59 1.05
CA SER A 2 20.47 36.24 0.56
C SER A 2 19.19 35.87 1.33
N THR A 3 18.04 35.97 0.69
CA THR A 3 16.76 35.50 1.26
C THR A 3 16.75 33.99 1.17
N HIS A 4 17.29 33.35 2.19
CA HIS A 4 17.12 31.89 2.29
C HIS A 4 15.62 31.60 2.49
N LEU A 5 15.07 30.76 1.62
CA LEU A 5 13.69 30.29 1.77
C LEU A 5 13.52 29.57 3.12
N PRO A 6 12.38 29.71 3.80
CA PRO A 6 12.13 29.01 5.05
C PRO A 6 12.00 27.49 4.83
N TRP A 7 12.27 26.72 5.88
CA TRP A 7 12.11 25.27 5.85
C TRP A 7 10.66 24.86 6.05
N ALA A 8 10.25 23.76 5.39
CA ALA A 8 9.03 23.03 5.68
C ALA A 8 9.30 21.52 5.64
N ILE A 9 8.54 20.77 6.41
CA ILE A 9 8.59 19.31 6.40
C ILE A 9 7.62 18.80 5.33
N VAL A 10 8.09 17.91 4.45
CA VAL A 10 7.24 17.08 3.60
C VAL A 10 7.25 15.67 4.19
N TRP A 11 6.22 15.38 4.99
CA TRP A 11 6.09 14.08 5.65
C TRP A 11 5.42 13.09 4.72
N LEU A 12 6.24 12.27 4.06
CA LEU A 12 5.78 11.18 3.21
C LEU A 12 5.39 9.98 4.08
N ARG A 13 4.28 9.35 3.72
CA ARG A 13 3.77 8.14 4.37
C ARG A 13 3.70 7.01 3.34
N HIS A 14 2.62 6.95 2.57
CA HIS A 14 2.47 5.99 1.48
C HIS A 14 2.45 6.70 0.11
N SER A 15 3.35 7.67 -0.09
CA SER A 15 3.52 8.45 -1.34
C SER A 15 5.00 8.55 -1.69
N LEU A 16 5.71 7.39 -1.72
CA LEU A 16 7.16 7.33 -1.93
C LEU A 16 7.50 7.47 -3.43
N ARG A 17 7.26 8.68 -3.98
CA ARG A 17 7.47 9.01 -5.38
C ARG A 17 7.66 10.51 -5.59
N LEU A 18 8.24 10.89 -6.73
CA LEU A 18 8.32 12.28 -7.19
C LEU A 18 7.19 12.63 -8.17
N HIS A 19 6.81 11.70 -9.08
CA HIS A 19 5.69 11.94 -9.99
C HIS A 19 4.38 12.09 -9.23
N ASP A 20 3.48 12.94 -9.73
CA ASP A 20 2.14 13.16 -9.14
C ASP A 20 2.20 13.30 -7.61
N ASN A 21 3.15 14.14 -7.12
CA ASN A 21 3.34 14.38 -5.68
C ASN A 21 2.95 15.81 -5.31
N PRO A 22 1.70 16.03 -4.90
CA PRO A 22 1.19 17.36 -4.60
C PRO A 22 1.82 17.98 -3.34
N MET A 23 2.35 17.18 -2.39
CA MET A 23 2.99 17.68 -1.18
C MET A 23 4.29 18.41 -1.51
N ILE A 24 5.19 17.75 -2.27
CA ILE A 24 6.47 18.34 -2.69
C ILE A 24 6.21 19.56 -3.58
N GLN A 25 5.32 19.42 -4.56
CA GLN A 25 5.00 20.52 -5.47
C GLN A 25 4.48 21.75 -4.70
N ARG A 26 3.52 21.56 -3.79
CA ARG A 26 2.92 22.65 -3.02
C ARG A 26 3.92 23.33 -2.09
N CYS A 27 4.79 22.56 -1.44
CA CYS A 27 5.87 23.08 -0.62
C CYS A 27 6.77 24.05 -1.40
N ILE A 28 7.19 23.66 -2.61
CA ILE A 28 8.04 24.48 -3.48
C ILE A 28 7.30 25.67 -4.07
N GLN A 29 6.04 25.53 -4.47
CA GLN A 29 5.20 26.60 -4.95
C GLN A 29 4.98 27.71 -3.91
N GLU A 30 4.84 27.33 -2.65
CA GLU A 30 4.72 28.27 -1.52
C GLU A 30 6.07 28.82 -1.04
N GLU A 31 7.13 28.60 -1.81
CA GLU A 31 8.48 29.12 -1.56
C GLU A 31 9.11 28.62 -0.25
N TYR A 32 8.86 27.35 0.10
CA TYR A 32 9.57 26.66 1.16
C TYR A 32 10.66 25.73 0.62
N ARG A 33 11.68 25.47 1.45
CA ARG A 33 12.66 24.40 1.23
C ARG A 33 12.13 23.10 1.85
N PRO A 34 11.91 22.05 1.08
CA PRO A 34 11.43 20.79 1.63
C PRO A 34 12.54 20.07 2.40
N VAL A 35 12.22 19.61 3.59
CA VAL A 35 12.89 18.49 4.26
C VAL A 35 11.96 17.30 4.13
N VAL A 36 12.31 16.37 3.27
CA VAL A 36 11.50 15.18 3.04
C VAL A 36 11.75 14.19 4.16
N LEU A 37 10.69 13.72 4.79
CA LEU A 37 10.73 12.88 5.98
C LEU A 37 9.88 11.64 5.79
N TYR A 38 10.43 10.48 6.16
CA TYR A 38 9.69 9.25 6.37
C TYR A 38 9.89 8.77 7.81
N ILE A 39 8.80 8.43 8.49
CA ILE A 39 8.83 7.90 9.85
C ILE A 39 8.18 6.51 9.83
N THR A 40 8.92 5.48 10.29
CA THR A 40 8.34 4.19 10.64
C THR A 40 7.79 4.27 12.06
N PRO A 41 6.46 4.23 12.26
CA PRO A 41 5.87 4.32 13.59
C PRO A 41 6.30 3.16 14.49
N SER A 42 6.48 3.39 15.81
CA SER A 42 6.85 2.36 16.79
C SER A 42 5.97 1.11 16.70
N ARG A 43 4.67 1.28 16.48
CA ARG A 43 3.71 0.17 16.36
C ARG A 43 4.04 -0.82 15.24
N GLU A 44 4.75 -0.39 14.19
CA GLU A 44 5.14 -1.27 13.08
C GLU A 44 6.37 -2.13 13.41
N LEU A 45 7.11 -1.74 14.45
CA LEU A 45 8.33 -2.38 14.90
C LEU A 45 8.12 -3.29 16.12
N GLU A 46 6.99 -3.13 16.82
CA GLU A 46 6.65 -3.90 18.02
C GLU A 46 5.90 -5.17 17.68
N ILE A 47 6.08 -6.20 18.50
CA ILE A 47 5.35 -7.47 18.36
C ILE A 47 3.89 -7.25 18.76
N ASP A 48 2.99 -7.61 17.88
CA ASP A 48 1.56 -7.53 18.12
C ASP A 48 1.05 -8.65 19.05
N ARG A 49 -0.23 -8.62 19.39
CA ARG A 49 -0.87 -9.64 20.23
C ARG A 49 -0.91 -11.05 19.61
N TRP A 50 -0.61 -11.19 18.33
CA TRP A 50 -0.56 -12.46 17.60
C TRP A 50 0.85 -13.04 17.51
N GLY A 51 1.87 -12.29 18.01
CA GLY A 51 3.25 -12.66 18.00
C GLY A 51 4.03 -12.25 16.75
N PHE A 52 3.48 -11.35 15.94
CA PHE A 52 4.10 -10.86 14.70
C PHE A 52 4.50 -9.39 14.81
N THR A 53 5.63 -9.04 14.22
CA THR A 53 5.98 -7.64 13.96
C THR A 53 5.23 -7.19 12.73
N PRO A 54 4.38 -6.13 12.77
CA PRO A 54 3.62 -5.68 11.61
C PRO A 54 4.48 -5.41 10.37
N LEU A 55 5.61 -4.73 10.52
CA LEU A 55 6.60 -4.56 9.45
C LEU A 55 7.53 -5.79 9.39
N GLY A 56 7.08 -6.85 8.74
CA GLY A 56 7.87 -8.08 8.58
C GLY A 56 9.01 -7.94 7.56
N PRO A 57 9.88 -8.98 7.44
CA PRO A 57 11.14 -8.87 6.70
C PRO A 57 10.97 -8.49 5.22
N HIS A 58 10.06 -9.13 4.50
CA HIS A 58 9.81 -8.85 3.09
C HIS A 58 9.31 -7.43 2.87
N ARG A 59 8.36 -6.98 3.69
CA ARG A 59 7.79 -5.64 3.63
C ARG A 59 8.84 -4.59 3.99
N LYS A 60 9.68 -4.88 5.01
CA LYS A 60 10.77 -3.99 5.41
C LYS A 60 11.80 -3.83 4.29
N ARG A 61 12.22 -4.94 3.64
CA ARG A 61 13.12 -4.87 2.48
C ARG A 61 12.55 -3.98 1.39
N PHE A 62 11.30 -4.22 0.97
CA PHE A 62 10.66 -3.46 -0.10
C PHE A 62 10.51 -1.96 0.25
N LEU A 63 10.24 -1.64 1.52
CA LEU A 63 10.22 -0.26 2.01
C LEU A 63 11.61 0.38 1.93
N MET A 64 12.67 -0.31 2.40
CA MET A 64 14.02 0.22 2.35
C MET A 64 14.51 0.46 0.92
N GLU A 65 14.26 -0.49 0.01
CA GLU A 65 14.53 -0.32 -1.43
C GLU A 65 13.82 0.93 -1.98
N SER A 66 12.55 1.14 -1.60
CA SER A 66 11.76 2.29 -2.05
C SER A 66 12.30 3.62 -1.51
N LEU A 67 12.77 3.65 -0.27
CA LEU A 67 13.37 4.83 0.32
C LEU A 67 14.75 5.15 -0.26
N VAL A 68 15.54 4.12 -0.59
CA VAL A 68 16.84 4.30 -1.27
C VAL A 68 16.65 4.87 -2.66
N ASP A 69 15.71 4.36 -3.45
CA ASP A 69 15.37 4.88 -4.78
C ASP A 69 14.90 6.35 -4.70
N LEU A 70 13.98 6.64 -3.78
CA LEU A 70 13.47 8.00 -3.58
C LEU A 70 14.57 8.96 -3.12
N ARG A 71 15.48 8.52 -2.22
CA ARG A 71 16.62 9.32 -1.77
C ARG A 71 17.50 9.70 -2.93
N SER A 72 17.86 8.73 -3.79
CA SER A 72 18.71 8.98 -4.97
C SER A 72 18.08 10.03 -5.89
N GLN A 73 16.78 9.92 -6.17
CA GLN A 73 16.06 10.88 -7.01
C GLN A 73 16.01 12.29 -6.38
N LEU A 74 15.79 12.38 -5.06
CA LEU A 74 15.79 13.67 -4.36
C LEU A 74 17.17 14.33 -4.33
N GLU A 75 18.24 13.54 -4.16
CA GLU A 75 19.63 14.01 -4.16
C GLU A 75 20.00 14.66 -5.51
N ASP A 76 19.49 14.16 -6.64
CA ASP A 76 19.67 14.77 -7.96
C ASP A 76 19.10 16.21 -8.03
N HIS A 77 18.15 16.53 -7.14
CA HIS A 77 17.55 17.85 -7.00
C HIS A 77 18.08 18.66 -5.80
N GLY A 78 19.12 18.15 -5.12
CA GLY A 78 19.71 18.79 -3.94
C GLY A 78 18.79 18.76 -2.70
N VAL A 79 17.89 17.79 -2.61
CA VAL A 79 16.96 17.60 -1.48
C VAL A 79 17.31 16.31 -0.75
N ASN A 80 17.27 16.34 0.59
CA ASN A 80 17.56 15.15 1.40
C ASN A 80 16.29 14.46 1.87
N LEU A 81 16.38 13.13 1.96
CA LEU A 81 15.41 12.28 2.64
C LEU A 81 15.90 11.93 4.04
N LEU A 82 15.10 12.25 5.06
CA LEU A 82 15.26 11.80 6.44
C LEU A 82 14.46 10.51 6.66
N TYR A 83 15.11 9.50 7.25
CA TYR A 83 14.44 8.28 7.71
C TYR A 83 14.57 8.18 9.23
N LEU A 84 13.44 8.13 9.92
CA LEU A 84 13.35 8.01 11.37
C LEU A 84 12.45 6.84 11.77
N GLU A 85 12.63 6.34 12.99
CA GLU A 85 11.77 5.33 13.60
C GLU A 85 11.34 5.81 14.98
N GLY A 86 10.09 5.57 15.36
CA GLY A 86 9.61 5.93 16.68
C GLY A 86 8.21 6.51 16.74
N ASP A 87 7.90 7.24 17.82
CA ASP A 87 6.67 7.98 17.94
C ASP A 87 6.64 9.16 16.96
N VAL A 88 5.54 9.26 16.20
CA VAL A 88 5.44 10.24 15.10
C VAL A 88 5.50 11.67 15.61
N ILE A 89 4.85 11.98 16.73
CA ILE A 89 4.82 13.34 17.30
C ILE A 89 6.21 13.72 17.82
N GLU A 90 6.89 12.79 18.49
CA GLU A 90 8.25 12.99 18.96
C GLU A 90 9.22 13.25 17.81
N GLN A 91 9.15 12.45 16.76
CA GLN A 91 10.04 12.59 15.60
C GLN A 91 9.77 13.88 14.81
N LEU A 92 8.52 14.26 14.60
CA LEU A 92 8.16 15.52 13.96
C LEU A 92 8.62 16.73 14.81
N SER A 93 8.47 16.65 16.14
CA SER A 93 8.93 17.68 17.08
C SER A 93 10.45 17.84 17.05
N LEU A 94 11.17 16.71 17.02
CA LEU A 94 12.63 16.69 16.92
C LEU A 94 13.11 17.41 15.66
N VAL A 95 12.58 17.04 14.50
CA VAL A 95 12.94 17.68 13.22
C VAL A 95 12.53 19.16 13.22
N SER A 96 11.33 19.48 13.68
CA SER A 96 10.84 20.85 13.74
C SER A 96 11.76 21.77 14.57
N THR A 97 12.10 21.37 15.79
CA THR A 97 12.95 22.15 16.70
C THR A 97 14.40 22.30 16.19
N SER A 98 14.85 21.32 15.43
CA SER A 98 16.19 21.33 14.80
C SER A 98 16.29 22.30 13.61
N LEU A 99 15.18 22.51 12.90
CA LEU A 99 15.15 23.38 11.71
C LEU A 99 14.81 24.84 12.02
N THR A 100 14.08 25.10 13.12
CA THR A 100 13.65 26.46 13.46
C THR A 100 13.72 26.70 14.96
N SER A 101 14.32 27.84 15.37
CA SER A 101 14.41 28.24 16.78
C SER A 101 13.19 29.01 17.29
N THR A 102 12.25 29.44 16.44
CA THR A 102 11.29 30.50 16.83
C THR A 102 9.88 30.39 16.25
N LYS A 103 9.55 29.44 15.36
CA LYS A 103 8.21 29.32 14.77
C LYS A 103 7.80 27.87 14.53
N SER A 104 6.51 27.62 14.62
CA SER A 104 5.88 26.40 14.12
C SER A 104 6.31 26.18 12.65
N ILE A 105 6.91 25.02 12.36
CA ILE A 105 7.24 24.64 11.00
C ILE A 105 5.98 24.20 10.28
N LYS A 106 5.88 24.51 8.99
CA LYS A 106 4.77 24.03 8.15
C LYS A 106 5.04 22.59 7.72
N ILE A 107 4.02 21.74 7.76
CA ILE A 107 4.09 20.37 7.34
C ILE A 107 3.13 20.14 6.16
N TYR A 108 3.61 19.47 5.11
CA TYR A 108 2.81 18.97 3.99
C TYR A 108 2.80 17.46 4.08
N ALA A 109 1.61 16.86 4.16
CA ALA A 109 1.49 15.41 4.39
C ALA A 109 0.32 14.79 3.65
N ASP A 110 0.39 13.48 3.40
CA ASP A 110 -0.67 12.70 2.80
C ASP A 110 -1.62 12.13 3.86
N ARG A 111 -2.92 12.12 3.57
CA ARG A 111 -3.95 11.50 4.40
C ARG A 111 -3.92 9.99 4.26
N GLU A 112 -4.17 9.30 5.37
CA GLU A 112 -4.43 7.88 5.43
C GLU A 112 -5.85 7.60 5.97
N TYR A 113 -6.40 6.44 5.65
CA TYR A 113 -7.82 6.18 5.84
C TYR A 113 -8.11 5.12 6.89
N ALA A 114 -7.08 4.40 7.36
CA ALA A 114 -7.24 3.44 8.43
C ALA A 114 -7.31 4.12 9.81
N TYR A 115 -8.04 3.52 10.72
CA TYR A 115 -8.37 4.12 12.02
C TYR A 115 -7.17 4.59 12.84
N LEU A 116 -6.10 3.78 12.90
CA LEU A 116 -4.91 4.14 13.68
C LEU A 116 -4.15 5.30 13.05
N ASP A 117 -4.13 5.36 11.73
CA ASP A 117 -3.50 6.46 10.99
C ASP A 117 -4.26 7.77 11.19
N GLN A 118 -5.59 7.72 11.17
CA GLN A 118 -6.43 8.89 11.45
C GLN A 118 -6.25 9.41 12.90
N LYS A 119 -5.96 8.52 13.86
CA LYS A 119 -5.61 8.96 15.23
C LYS A 119 -4.30 9.72 15.27
N ILE A 120 -3.26 9.20 14.61
CA ILE A 120 -1.98 9.90 14.48
C ILE A 120 -2.17 11.26 13.79
N GLU A 121 -2.97 11.32 12.73
CA GLU A 121 -3.29 12.58 12.04
C GLU A 121 -3.94 13.62 12.96
N ALA A 122 -4.90 13.20 13.78
CA ALA A 122 -5.55 14.08 14.75
C ALA A 122 -4.57 14.61 15.82
N GLU A 123 -3.62 13.80 16.26
CA GLU A 123 -2.56 14.20 17.18
C GLU A 123 -1.59 15.19 16.51
N VAL A 124 -1.22 14.94 15.25
CA VAL A 124 -0.36 15.84 14.46
C VAL A 124 -1.06 17.17 14.19
N GLU A 125 -2.35 17.18 13.83
CA GLU A 125 -3.15 18.40 13.65
C GLU A 125 -3.25 19.25 14.92
N ALA A 126 -3.26 18.61 16.10
CA ALA A 126 -3.30 19.31 17.36
C ALA A 126 -1.95 19.98 17.73
N ALA A 127 -0.84 19.48 17.20
CA ALA A 127 0.52 19.90 17.55
C ALA A 127 1.19 20.80 16.50
N PHE A 128 0.80 20.69 15.21
CA PHE A 128 1.51 21.33 14.11
C PHE A 128 0.55 22.00 13.10
N ASP A 129 1.09 22.96 12.32
CA ASP A 129 0.44 23.51 11.13
C ASP A 129 0.63 22.57 9.94
N VAL A 130 -0.42 21.81 9.58
CA VAL A 130 -0.35 20.77 8.54
C VAL A 130 -1.29 21.08 7.39
N THR A 131 -0.76 20.99 6.18
CA THR A 131 -1.56 20.94 4.95
C THR A 131 -1.66 19.49 4.47
N TRP A 132 -2.87 18.95 4.46
CA TRP A 132 -3.13 17.57 4.09
C TRP A 132 -3.53 17.43 2.62
N PHE A 133 -3.12 16.31 2.02
CA PHE A 133 -3.40 15.92 0.65
C PHE A 133 -4.03 14.52 0.58
N HIS A 134 -4.64 14.19 -0.55
CA HIS A 134 -5.22 12.88 -0.84
C HIS A 134 -4.48 12.18 -1.99
N ALA A 135 -3.15 12.18 -1.94
CA ALA A 135 -2.29 11.70 -3.03
C ALA A 135 -2.42 10.18 -3.30
N GLN A 136 -3.01 9.43 -2.36
CA GLN A 136 -3.23 7.99 -2.47
C GLN A 136 -4.61 7.63 -3.03
N LEU A 137 -5.50 8.59 -3.24
CA LEU A 137 -6.80 8.36 -3.86
C LEU A 137 -6.75 8.54 -5.37
N LEU A 138 -7.59 7.78 -6.06
CA LEU A 138 -7.90 7.99 -7.47
C LEU A 138 -8.83 9.19 -7.65
N THR A 139 -9.76 9.39 -6.71
CA THR A 139 -10.79 10.43 -6.75
C THR A 139 -10.55 11.49 -5.69
N ASN A 140 -10.84 12.74 -5.99
CA ASN A 140 -10.87 13.77 -4.96
C ASN A 140 -12.13 13.58 -4.09
N PRO A 141 -12.02 13.50 -2.75
CA PRO A 141 -13.18 13.37 -1.86
C PRO A 141 -14.21 14.48 -1.98
N ASP A 142 -13.79 15.68 -2.36
CA ASP A 142 -14.68 16.84 -2.52
C ASP A 142 -15.55 16.75 -3.78
N ASP A 143 -15.15 15.96 -4.78
CA ASP A 143 -15.88 15.75 -6.04
C ASP A 143 -16.84 14.56 -6.00
N LEU A 144 -16.93 13.87 -4.86
CA LEU A 144 -17.81 12.70 -4.74
C LEU A 144 -19.28 13.10 -4.78
N PRO A 145 -20.15 12.33 -5.48
CA PRO A 145 -21.59 12.54 -5.48
C PRO A 145 -22.27 12.06 -4.18
N PHE A 146 -21.52 11.93 -3.11
CA PHE A 146 -21.95 11.53 -1.76
C PHE A 146 -20.89 11.96 -0.75
N SER A 147 -21.28 12.21 0.50
CA SER A 147 -20.29 12.41 1.57
C SER A 147 -19.61 11.09 1.94
N VAL A 148 -18.41 11.15 2.49
CA VAL A 148 -17.67 9.96 2.97
C VAL A 148 -18.53 9.13 3.92
N LYS A 149 -19.30 9.75 4.82
CA LYS A 149 -20.24 9.07 5.74
C LYS A 149 -21.37 8.34 5.03
N ALA A 150 -21.67 8.70 3.78
CA ALA A 150 -22.71 8.10 2.94
C ALA A 150 -22.10 7.23 1.81
N THR A 151 -20.85 6.78 1.96
CA THR A 151 -20.22 5.86 1.02
C THR A 151 -21.12 4.64 0.78
N PRO A 152 -21.44 4.31 -0.48
CA PRO A 152 -22.29 3.16 -0.78
C PRO A 152 -21.72 1.87 -0.21
N HIS A 153 -22.53 1.11 0.53
CA HIS A 153 -22.11 -0.13 1.19
C HIS A 153 -21.69 -1.25 0.21
N ILE A 154 -22.20 -1.23 -1.03
CA ILE A 154 -21.92 -2.25 -2.05
C ILE A 154 -21.03 -1.66 -3.13
N PHE A 155 -19.94 -2.34 -3.48
CA PHE A 155 -18.96 -1.90 -4.46
C PHE A 155 -19.57 -1.52 -5.82
N SER A 156 -20.50 -2.32 -6.38
CA SER A 156 -21.09 -2.01 -7.68
C SER A 156 -21.89 -0.69 -7.68
N LYS A 157 -22.49 -0.32 -6.53
CA LYS A 157 -23.17 0.97 -6.36
C LYS A 157 -22.18 2.12 -6.20
N PHE A 158 -21.09 1.89 -5.48
CA PHE A 158 -19.99 2.84 -5.36
C PHE A 158 -19.38 3.11 -6.72
N ARG A 159 -18.91 2.07 -7.41
CA ARG A 159 -18.30 2.16 -8.73
C ARG A 159 -19.20 2.90 -9.73
N GLY A 160 -20.48 2.49 -9.85
CA GLY A 160 -21.40 3.11 -10.80
C GLY A 160 -21.65 4.60 -10.54
N LYS A 161 -21.52 5.07 -9.28
CA LYS A 161 -21.57 6.51 -8.98
C LYS A 161 -20.27 7.22 -9.38
N ILE A 162 -19.10 6.61 -9.07
CA ILE A 162 -17.81 7.20 -9.46
C ILE A 162 -17.73 7.31 -10.99
N GLU A 163 -17.94 6.22 -11.72
CA GLU A 163 -17.86 6.17 -13.17
C GLU A 163 -18.83 7.16 -13.87
N LYS A 164 -19.95 7.46 -13.24
CA LYS A 164 -20.97 8.34 -13.83
C LYS A 164 -20.75 9.82 -13.51
N TYR A 165 -20.23 10.15 -12.35
CA TYR A 165 -20.30 11.52 -11.82
C TYR A 165 -18.95 12.13 -11.48
N VAL A 166 -17.87 11.34 -11.42
CA VAL A 166 -16.55 11.84 -11.04
C VAL A 166 -15.62 11.84 -12.25
N THR A 167 -14.99 12.98 -12.49
CA THR A 167 -13.87 13.07 -13.43
C THR A 167 -12.57 12.87 -12.66
N ILE A 168 -11.73 11.96 -13.11
CA ILE A 168 -10.42 11.78 -12.49
C ILE A 168 -9.54 12.98 -12.84
N GLU A 169 -8.99 13.61 -11.81
CA GLU A 169 -8.10 14.78 -11.97
C GLU A 169 -6.87 14.41 -12.81
N THR A 170 -6.34 15.40 -13.51
CA THR A 170 -5.04 15.29 -14.18
C THR A 170 -3.93 15.08 -13.14
N LEU A 171 -2.81 14.55 -13.61
CA LEU A 171 -1.63 14.43 -12.77
C LEU A 171 -1.14 15.79 -12.31
N THR A 172 -0.58 15.83 -11.12
CA THR A 172 0.17 16.98 -10.62
C THR A 172 1.28 17.34 -11.62
N GLU A 173 1.43 18.62 -11.94
CA GLU A 173 2.49 19.10 -12.83
C GLU A 173 3.87 18.73 -12.29
N GLU A 174 4.85 18.60 -13.18
CA GLU A 174 6.24 18.35 -12.77
C GLU A 174 6.73 19.44 -11.80
N THR A 175 7.41 18.99 -10.76
CA THR A 175 7.95 19.88 -9.74
C THR A 175 9.07 20.75 -10.32
N ASN A 176 8.96 22.06 -10.18
CA ASN A 176 9.99 23.00 -10.60
C ASN A 176 11.10 23.12 -9.53
N TRP A 177 12.17 22.35 -9.68
CA TRP A 177 13.31 22.31 -8.77
C TRP A 177 14.29 23.48 -8.91
N SER A 178 14.11 24.39 -9.87
CA SER A 178 15.09 25.47 -10.18
C SER A 178 15.38 26.41 -9.01
N LYS A 179 14.49 26.49 -8.04
CA LYS A 179 14.66 27.29 -6.80
C LYS A 179 15.41 26.54 -5.69
N MET A 180 15.67 25.24 -5.87
CA MET A 180 16.40 24.44 -4.88
C MET A 180 17.90 24.60 -5.12
N SER A 181 18.56 25.34 -4.26
CA SER A 181 20.03 25.44 -4.23
C SER A 181 20.58 24.31 -3.34
N GLN A 182 21.83 23.93 -3.54
CA GLN A 182 22.52 22.93 -2.71
C GLN A 182 22.32 23.23 -1.22
N GLN A 183 22.09 22.18 -0.46
CA GLN A 183 21.79 22.29 0.97
C GLN A 183 22.95 22.85 1.76
N GLU A 184 22.63 23.60 2.81
CA GLU A 184 23.61 24.13 3.73
C GLU A 184 24.27 23.03 4.57
N ALA A 185 25.57 23.18 4.86
CA ALA A 185 26.35 22.25 5.68
C ALA A 185 25.73 22.00 7.08
N ALA A 186 25.01 23.00 7.63
CA ALA A 186 24.33 22.89 8.90
C ALA A 186 23.20 21.84 8.89
N LEU A 187 22.44 21.73 7.79
CA LEU A 187 21.44 20.69 7.63
C LEU A 187 22.08 19.31 7.49
N SER A 188 23.19 19.21 6.76
CA SER A 188 23.92 17.95 6.62
C SER A 188 24.44 17.41 7.95
N ALA A 189 24.86 18.26 8.89
CA ALA A 189 25.30 17.84 10.23
C ALA A 189 24.11 17.31 11.07
N LEU A 190 22.96 18.00 11.04
CA LEU A 190 21.71 17.56 11.66
C LEU A 190 21.23 16.23 11.09
N LEU A 191 21.29 16.08 9.78
CA LEU A 191 20.89 14.87 9.08
C LEU A 191 21.73 13.67 9.53
N GLN A 192 23.03 13.83 9.72
CA GLN A 192 23.94 12.76 10.18
C GLN A 192 23.67 12.35 11.64
N GLU A 193 23.23 13.26 12.50
CA GLU A 193 22.98 12.98 13.92
C GLU A 193 21.68 12.18 14.13
N TYR A 194 20.63 12.47 13.38
CA TYR A 194 19.29 11.94 13.61
C TYR A 194 18.79 10.94 12.57
N THR A 195 19.43 10.85 11.39
CA THR A 195 19.03 9.88 10.38
C THR A 195 19.55 8.50 10.75
N LYS A 196 18.68 7.55 11.02
CA LYS A 196 19.08 6.15 10.95
C LYS A 196 19.60 5.91 9.53
N ALA A 197 20.81 5.37 9.43
CA ALA A 197 21.40 5.12 8.13
C ALA A 197 20.49 4.23 7.29
N LEU A 198 19.88 4.81 6.25
CA LEU A 198 19.35 3.98 5.19
C LEU A 198 20.53 3.18 4.65
N PRO A 199 20.39 1.88 4.43
CA PRO A 199 21.45 1.10 3.83
C PRO A 199 21.89 1.76 2.53
N CYS A 200 23.19 1.77 2.26
CA CYS A 200 23.73 2.33 1.02
C CYS A 200 23.23 1.56 -0.20
N ASP A 201 22.99 0.27 0.00
CA ASP A 201 22.43 -0.65 -0.98
C ASP A 201 21.24 -1.38 -0.35
N ALA A 202 20.32 -1.84 -1.19
CA ALA A 202 19.22 -2.69 -0.73
C ALA A 202 19.78 -3.88 0.05
N ASP A 203 19.31 -4.06 1.28
CA ASP A 203 19.78 -5.14 2.14
C ASP A 203 19.38 -6.49 1.52
N ASP A 204 20.33 -7.15 0.85
CA ASP A 204 20.18 -8.48 0.25
C ASP A 204 20.16 -9.61 1.32
N THR A 205 19.86 -9.29 2.60
CA THR A 205 19.84 -10.26 3.69
C THR A 205 18.74 -11.31 3.56
N LEU A 206 17.67 -11.04 2.81
CA LEU A 206 16.68 -12.03 2.48
C LEU A 206 17.06 -12.73 1.17
N PRO A 207 17.33 -14.04 1.19
CA PRO A 207 17.63 -14.75 -0.04
C PRO A 207 16.43 -14.65 -1.01
N LYS A 208 16.73 -14.31 -2.26
CA LYS A 208 15.72 -14.34 -3.32
C LYS A 208 15.33 -15.78 -3.60
N ASP A 209 14.05 -16.07 -3.56
CA ASP A 209 13.53 -17.36 -3.99
C ASP A 209 13.24 -17.32 -5.50
N ASN A 210 13.93 -18.14 -6.28
CA ASN A 210 13.79 -18.17 -7.73
C ASN A 210 12.42 -18.68 -8.21
N ARG A 211 11.60 -19.23 -7.31
CA ARG A 211 10.21 -19.66 -7.58
C ARG A 211 9.23 -18.50 -7.57
N GLN A 212 9.65 -17.31 -7.10
CA GLN A 212 8.78 -16.13 -7.01
C GLN A 212 8.12 -15.79 -8.33
N ALA A 213 6.84 -15.41 -8.29
CA ALA A 213 6.08 -15.05 -9.47
C ALA A 213 6.60 -13.77 -10.17
N PHE A 214 7.27 -12.88 -9.44
CA PHE A 214 7.84 -11.62 -9.94
C PHE A 214 8.97 -11.14 -9.03
N ASP A 215 10.07 -10.63 -9.60
CA ASP A 215 11.16 -10.02 -8.83
C ASP A 215 10.77 -8.60 -8.38
N PHE A 216 10.09 -8.52 -7.24
CA PHE A 216 9.70 -7.24 -6.67
C PHE A 216 10.91 -6.47 -6.15
N ARG A 217 11.18 -5.33 -6.77
CA ARG A 217 12.11 -4.31 -6.29
C ARG A 217 11.32 -3.08 -5.89
N GLY A 218 11.65 -2.48 -4.73
CA GLY A 218 11.01 -1.27 -4.26
C GLY A 218 11.40 -0.05 -5.10
N GLY A 219 10.60 1.01 -4.99
CA GLY A 219 10.87 2.31 -5.57
C GLY A 219 10.03 2.68 -6.78
N GLU A 220 10.02 3.98 -7.05
CA GLU A 220 9.31 4.60 -8.16
C GLU A 220 9.87 4.16 -9.51
N THR A 221 11.20 4.07 -9.61
CA THR A 221 11.90 3.63 -10.84
C THR A 221 11.42 2.24 -11.27
N ALA A 222 11.37 1.29 -10.34
CA ALA A 222 10.89 -0.06 -10.62
C ALA A 222 9.37 -0.09 -10.90
N ALA A 223 8.60 0.75 -10.23
CA ALA A 223 7.17 0.88 -10.44
C ALA A 223 6.83 1.37 -11.85
N LEU A 224 7.50 2.43 -12.31
CA LEU A 224 7.33 3.00 -13.65
C LEU A 224 7.82 2.04 -14.74
N ALA A 225 8.94 1.36 -14.50
CA ALA A 225 9.43 0.32 -15.40
C ALA A 225 8.40 -0.81 -15.57
N ARG A 226 7.79 -1.28 -14.46
CA ARG A 226 6.73 -2.29 -14.52
C ARG A 226 5.46 -1.80 -15.20
N LEU A 227 5.05 -0.56 -14.97
CA LEU A 227 3.89 0.04 -15.63
C LEU A 227 4.11 0.06 -17.15
N ASN A 228 5.26 0.57 -17.57
CA ASN A 228 5.64 0.64 -18.98
C ASN A 228 5.73 -0.75 -19.64
N ASP A 229 6.37 -1.71 -18.95
CA ASP A 229 6.50 -3.07 -19.46
C ASP A 229 5.14 -3.73 -19.67
N TYR A 230 4.26 -3.66 -18.66
CA TYR A 230 2.97 -4.35 -18.70
C TYR A 230 1.98 -3.76 -19.72
N LEU A 231 2.02 -2.44 -19.92
CA LEU A 231 1.15 -1.74 -20.87
C LEU A 231 1.76 -1.68 -22.27
N TRP A 232 2.97 -1.12 -22.39
CA TRP A 232 3.48 -0.67 -23.67
C TRP A 232 4.45 -1.64 -24.35
N ASN A 233 5.32 -2.34 -23.58
CA ASN A 233 6.30 -3.24 -24.19
C ASN A 233 5.71 -4.61 -24.52
N THR A 234 4.86 -5.14 -23.63
CA THR A 234 4.35 -6.51 -23.74
C THR A 234 2.85 -6.58 -23.99
N GLU A 235 2.14 -5.48 -23.79
CA GLU A 235 0.69 -5.35 -23.99
C GLU A 235 -0.14 -6.41 -23.20
N TYR A 236 0.40 -6.99 -22.12
CA TYR A 236 -0.30 -7.97 -21.29
C TYR A 236 -1.59 -7.43 -20.67
N VAL A 237 -1.72 -6.11 -20.59
CA VAL A 237 -2.94 -5.44 -20.18
C VAL A 237 -4.16 -5.84 -21.02
N THR A 238 -3.95 -6.20 -22.28
CA THR A 238 -5.01 -6.58 -23.23
C THR A 238 -5.70 -7.91 -22.90
N THR A 239 -5.07 -8.75 -22.06
CA THR A 239 -5.59 -10.06 -21.64
C THR A 239 -5.73 -10.17 -20.10
N TYR A 240 -5.59 -9.07 -19.38
CA TYR A 240 -5.57 -9.06 -17.91
C TYR A 240 -6.80 -9.70 -17.26
N LYS A 241 -7.99 -9.47 -17.80
CA LYS A 241 -9.23 -10.03 -17.24
C LYS A 241 -9.23 -11.56 -17.24
N GLU A 242 -8.68 -12.16 -18.26
CA GLU A 242 -8.59 -13.61 -18.45
C GLU A 242 -7.48 -14.22 -17.59
N THR A 243 -6.32 -13.54 -17.53
CA THR A 243 -5.09 -14.06 -16.91
C THR A 243 -4.99 -13.79 -15.41
N ARG A 244 -5.64 -12.77 -14.85
CA ARG A 244 -5.48 -12.27 -13.50
C ARG A 244 -5.67 -13.28 -12.35
N ASN A 245 -6.24 -14.44 -12.63
CA ASN A 245 -6.39 -15.53 -11.67
C ASN A 245 -5.25 -16.56 -11.75
N GLY A 246 -4.23 -16.32 -12.56
CA GLY A 246 -3.03 -17.15 -12.65
C GLY A 246 -2.27 -17.21 -11.34
N LEU A 247 -1.37 -18.18 -11.24
CA LEU A 247 -0.58 -18.46 -10.05
C LEU A 247 0.93 -18.40 -10.35
N ILE A 248 1.34 -18.73 -11.56
CA ILE A 248 2.74 -18.88 -11.96
C ILE A 248 3.14 -17.79 -12.96
N GLY A 249 4.34 -17.25 -12.82
CA GLY A 249 4.96 -16.29 -13.70
C GLY A 249 4.58 -14.84 -13.47
N PRO A 250 5.29 -13.90 -14.12
CA PRO A 250 5.21 -12.46 -13.80
C PRO A 250 3.98 -11.79 -14.41
N ASN A 251 3.43 -12.29 -15.50
CA ASN A 251 2.55 -11.53 -16.40
C ASN A 251 1.07 -11.86 -16.29
N TYR A 252 0.67 -12.82 -15.46
CA TYR A 252 -0.75 -13.11 -15.25
C TYR A 252 -1.52 -11.95 -14.61
N SER A 253 -0.83 -11.03 -13.94
CA SER A 253 -1.43 -9.82 -13.37
C SER A 253 -0.45 -8.64 -13.43
N THR A 254 -0.95 -7.43 -13.19
CA THR A 254 -0.18 -6.19 -13.25
C THR A 254 1.00 -6.13 -12.27
N LYS A 255 0.88 -6.76 -11.10
CA LYS A 255 1.80 -6.64 -9.95
C LYS A 255 1.91 -5.21 -9.37
N PHE A 256 1.00 -4.31 -9.71
CA PHE A 256 1.00 -2.92 -9.25
C PHE A 256 0.70 -2.76 -7.76
N SER A 257 0.08 -3.76 -7.11
CA SER A 257 -0.36 -3.66 -5.71
C SER A 257 0.77 -3.30 -4.76
N ALA A 258 1.97 -3.86 -4.93
CA ALA A 258 3.13 -3.56 -4.10
C ALA A 258 3.54 -2.07 -4.21
N TYR A 259 3.56 -1.54 -5.43
CA TYR A 259 3.92 -0.15 -5.68
C TYR A 259 2.82 0.84 -5.26
N LEU A 260 1.55 0.47 -5.45
CA LEU A 260 0.41 1.26 -5.00
C LEU A 260 0.28 1.29 -3.47
N SER A 261 0.75 0.27 -2.74
CA SER A 261 0.66 0.24 -1.28
C SER A 261 1.57 1.26 -0.61
N LEU A 262 2.84 1.38 -1.06
CA LEU A 262 3.79 2.38 -0.60
C LEU A 262 3.71 3.70 -1.39
N GLY A 263 2.87 3.74 -2.44
CA GLY A 263 2.71 4.91 -3.29
C GLY A 263 3.91 5.25 -4.16
N CYS A 264 4.76 4.27 -4.45
CA CYS A 264 5.77 4.36 -5.51
C CYS A 264 5.13 4.49 -6.89
N LEU A 265 3.82 4.18 -7.01
CA LEU A 265 3.00 4.35 -8.20
C LEU A 265 1.73 5.10 -7.83
N SER A 266 1.41 6.18 -8.55
CA SER A 266 0.16 6.93 -8.38
C SER A 266 -1.03 6.16 -8.98
N PRO A 267 -2.17 6.05 -8.26
CA PRO A 267 -3.39 5.47 -8.85
C PRO A 267 -3.93 6.31 -10.01
N LYS A 268 -3.74 7.64 -9.99
CA LYS A 268 -4.09 8.53 -11.10
C LYS A 268 -3.23 8.26 -12.33
N LEU A 269 -1.92 8.04 -12.14
CA LEU A 269 -1.02 7.69 -13.24
C LEU A 269 -1.45 6.37 -13.89
N VAL A 270 -1.77 5.33 -13.10
CA VAL A 270 -2.28 4.06 -13.64
C VAL A 270 -3.54 4.30 -14.48
N TYR A 271 -4.48 5.11 -13.98
CA TYR A 271 -5.71 5.42 -14.71
C TYR A 271 -5.42 6.12 -16.04
N HIS A 272 -4.61 7.18 -16.04
CA HIS A 272 -4.31 7.96 -17.23
C HIS A 272 -3.49 7.17 -18.27
N GLU A 273 -2.54 6.33 -17.83
CA GLU A 273 -1.79 5.45 -18.72
C GLU A 273 -2.67 4.38 -19.37
N ILE A 274 -3.64 3.81 -18.63
CA ILE A 274 -4.63 2.90 -19.21
C ILE A 274 -5.49 3.65 -20.24
N LYS A 275 -5.93 4.87 -19.94
CA LYS A 275 -6.73 5.67 -20.88
C LYS A 275 -5.96 6.02 -22.15
N ARG A 276 -4.70 6.42 -22.00
CA ARG A 276 -3.80 6.64 -23.14
C ARG A 276 -3.61 5.38 -23.98
N PHE A 277 -3.41 4.23 -23.34
CA PHE A 277 -3.30 2.95 -24.03
C PHE A 277 -4.61 2.57 -24.78
N GLU A 278 -5.77 2.85 -24.17
CA GLU A 278 -7.07 2.62 -24.80
C GLU A 278 -7.29 3.51 -26.06
N GLU A 279 -6.75 4.71 -26.05
CA GLU A 279 -6.81 5.65 -27.19
C GLU A 279 -5.81 5.31 -28.29
N GLU A 280 -4.58 4.93 -27.93
CA GLU A 280 -3.47 4.74 -28.89
C GLU A 280 -3.40 3.32 -29.46
N VAL A 281 -3.82 2.29 -28.69
CA VAL A 281 -3.66 0.89 -29.06
C VAL A 281 -4.98 0.16 -29.15
N VAL A 282 -5.62 -0.14 -28.01
CA VAL A 282 -6.89 -0.86 -27.99
C VAL A 282 -7.63 -0.69 -26.66
N ALA A 283 -8.93 -0.42 -26.74
CA ALA A 283 -9.85 -0.43 -25.60
C ALA A 283 -10.60 -1.77 -25.58
N ASN A 284 -10.51 -2.52 -24.49
CA ASN A 284 -11.22 -3.77 -24.32
C ASN A 284 -11.65 -4.02 -22.85
N GLN A 285 -12.25 -5.17 -22.58
CA GLN A 285 -12.67 -5.50 -21.22
C GLN A 285 -11.50 -5.70 -20.25
N SER A 286 -10.32 -6.09 -20.71
CA SER A 286 -9.15 -6.30 -19.88
C SER A 286 -8.50 -4.99 -19.47
N THR A 287 -8.38 -4.02 -20.38
CA THR A 287 -7.87 -2.67 -20.06
C THR A 287 -8.76 -2.01 -19.01
N TYR A 288 -10.08 -2.02 -19.23
CA TYR A 288 -11.04 -1.54 -18.24
C TYR A 288 -10.93 -2.27 -16.90
N TRP A 289 -10.64 -3.58 -16.91
CA TRP A 289 -10.61 -4.38 -15.69
C TRP A 289 -9.47 -3.97 -14.74
N VAL A 290 -8.39 -3.38 -15.24
CA VAL A 290 -7.35 -2.78 -14.39
C VAL A 290 -7.92 -1.59 -13.60
N ILE A 291 -8.64 -0.70 -14.27
CA ILE A 291 -9.33 0.44 -13.62
C ILE A 291 -10.35 -0.08 -12.59
N PHE A 292 -11.08 -1.13 -12.93
CA PHE A 292 -12.04 -1.79 -12.03
C PHE A 292 -11.37 -2.26 -10.72
N GLU A 293 -10.16 -2.82 -10.76
CA GLU A 293 -9.43 -3.25 -9.56
C GLU A 293 -8.86 -2.05 -8.77
N VAL A 294 -8.44 -0.96 -9.43
CA VAL A 294 -8.06 0.27 -8.76
C VAL A 294 -9.26 0.88 -8.03
N LEU A 295 -10.47 0.81 -8.60
CA LEU A 295 -11.70 1.24 -7.94
C LEU A 295 -12.07 0.37 -6.73
N TRP A 296 -11.70 -0.92 -6.68
CA TRP A 296 -11.84 -1.75 -5.47
C TRP A 296 -10.93 -1.26 -4.35
N ARG A 297 -9.67 -0.90 -4.65
CA ARG A 297 -8.74 -0.29 -3.68
C ARG A 297 -9.33 1.02 -3.14
N GLU A 298 -9.83 1.86 -4.02
CA GLU A 298 -10.50 3.11 -3.69
C GLU A 298 -11.71 2.90 -2.76
N PHE A 299 -12.57 1.96 -3.11
CA PHE A 299 -13.73 1.59 -2.30
C PHE A 299 -13.35 1.20 -0.87
N PHE A 300 -12.34 0.36 -0.68
CA PHE A 300 -11.90 -0.05 0.65
C PHE A 300 -11.33 1.10 1.46
N ARG A 301 -10.69 2.09 0.84
CA ARG A 301 -10.23 3.30 1.52
C ARG A 301 -11.42 4.13 2.04
N TYR A 302 -12.43 4.37 1.23
CA TYR A 302 -13.64 5.07 1.66
C TYR A 302 -14.45 4.28 2.71
N VAL A 303 -14.50 2.97 2.60
CA VAL A 303 -15.12 2.10 3.62
C VAL A 303 -14.36 2.20 4.95
N ALA A 304 -13.03 2.16 4.93
CA ALA A 304 -12.22 2.31 6.13
C ALA A 304 -12.43 3.69 6.77
N TRP A 305 -12.45 4.74 5.96
CA TRP A 305 -12.70 6.11 6.41
C TRP A 305 -14.10 6.27 7.04
N GLN A 306 -15.12 5.69 6.40
CA GLN A 306 -16.50 5.74 6.89
C GLN A 306 -16.69 5.00 8.22
N HIS A 307 -16.10 3.82 8.35
CA HIS A 307 -16.38 2.91 9.46
C HIS A 307 -15.33 2.94 10.58
N GLY A 308 -14.16 3.53 10.33
CA GLY A 308 -13.08 3.69 11.30
C GLY A 308 -12.70 2.38 11.99
N ARG A 309 -12.71 2.36 13.33
CA ARG A 309 -12.31 1.19 14.14
C ARG A 309 -13.11 -0.08 13.88
N HIS A 310 -14.34 0.02 13.37
CA HIS A 310 -15.21 -1.14 13.18
C HIS A 310 -14.69 -2.11 12.13
N LEU A 311 -13.89 -1.62 11.15
CA LEU A 311 -13.21 -2.45 10.18
C LEU A 311 -12.28 -3.51 10.85
N PHE A 312 -11.73 -3.19 12.02
CA PHE A 312 -10.76 -4.01 12.76
C PHE A 312 -11.38 -4.82 13.90
N TRP A 313 -12.69 -4.67 14.14
CA TRP A 313 -13.39 -5.36 15.22
C TRP A 313 -13.79 -6.79 14.86
N PRO A 314 -13.95 -7.68 15.87
CA PRO A 314 -14.36 -9.07 15.63
C PRO A 314 -15.58 -9.21 14.73
N GLY A 315 -16.62 -8.43 15.01
CA GLY A 315 -17.89 -8.43 14.28
C GLY A 315 -17.88 -7.61 13.00
N GLY A 316 -16.74 -7.01 12.66
CA GLY A 316 -16.54 -6.20 11.46
C GLY A 316 -17.54 -5.07 11.27
N LEU A 317 -17.77 -4.70 10.03
CA LEU A 317 -18.69 -3.63 9.63
C LEU A 317 -20.17 -3.93 9.94
N GLN A 318 -20.51 -5.20 10.06
CA GLN A 318 -21.90 -5.63 10.34
C GLN A 318 -22.20 -5.75 11.83
N HIS A 319 -21.22 -5.50 12.71
CA HIS A 319 -21.35 -5.62 14.18
C HIS A 319 -21.91 -6.99 14.62
N LYS A 320 -21.62 -8.05 13.86
CA LYS A 320 -22.11 -9.38 14.17
C LYS A 320 -21.50 -9.92 15.45
N PRO A 321 -22.27 -10.60 16.31
CA PRO A 321 -21.70 -11.39 17.38
C PRO A 321 -20.97 -12.59 16.79
N VAL A 322 -19.66 -12.67 16.99
CA VAL A 322 -18.81 -13.77 16.50
C VAL A 322 -18.05 -14.39 17.67
N LYS A 323 -17.99 -15.72 17.69
CA LYS A 323 -17.09 -16.45 18.60
C LYS A 323 -15.78 -16.72 17.86
N LEU A 324 -14.77 -15.97 18.20
CA LEU A 324 -13.45 -16.10 17.59
C LEU A 324 -12.52 -16.85 18.54
N ARG A 325 -11.69 -17.70 17.96
CA ARG A 325 -10.66 -18.46 18.67
C ARG A 325 -9.41 -18.58 17.80
N THR A 326 -8.28 -18.75 18.45
CA THR A 326 -7.01 -19.08 17.81
C THR A 326 -6.39 -20.24 18.57
N ASN A 327 -5.87 -21.24 17.88
CA ASN A 327 -5.24 -22.42 18.46
C ASN A 327 -4.15 -22.93 17.50
N HIS A 328 -3.52 -24.09 17.82
CA HIS A 328 -2.45 -24.72 17.04
C HIS A 328 -2.75 -24.90 15.53
N ARG A 329 -4.02 -24.89 15.10
CA ARG A 329 -4.37 -24.96 13.67
C ARG A 329 -4.03 -23.65 12.94
N PHE A 330 -3.99 -22.53 13.67
CA PHE A 330 -3.48 -21.28 13.13
C PHE A 330 -1.99 -21.38 12.82
N ASP A 331 -1.21 -22.04 13.72
CA ASP A 331 0.22 -22.24 13.51
C ASP A 331 0.47 -23.10 12.26
N ALA A 332 -0.27 -24.20 12.11
CA ALA A 332 -0.19 -25.02 10.91
C ALA A 332 -0.56 -24.25 9.63
N TRP A 333 -1.54 -23.33 9.72
CA TRP A 333 -1.95 -22.54 8.58
C TRP A 333 -0.87 -21.55 8.14
N TYR A 334 -0.34 -20.75 9.05
CA TYR A 334 0.66 -19.77 8.64
C TYR A 334 2.01 -20.38 8.24
N LYS A 335 2.31 -21.59 8.71
CA LYS A 335 3.50 -22.34 8.27
C LYS A 335 3.32 -23.06 6.94
N GLY A 336 2.10 -23.20 6.43
CA GLY A 336 1.80 -24.00 5.24
C GLY A 336 1.91 -25.50 5.52
N GLU A 337 1.40 -25.96 6.67
CA GLU A 337 1.46 -27.33 7.20
C GLU A 337 0.05 -27.87 7.55
N THR A 338 -0.98 -27.41 6.82
CA THR A 338 -2.38 -27.79 7.12
C THR A 338 -2.72 -29.19 6.62
N GLY A 339 -1.91 -29.76 5.72
CA GLY A 339 -2.20 -30.98 5.00
C GLY A 339 -3.14 -30.79 3.79
N GLN A 340 -3.52 -29.54 3.48
CA GLN A 340 -4.25 -29.19 2.28
C GLN A 340 -3.27 -28.59 1.23
N PRO A 341 -2.86 -29.37 0.21
CA PRO A 341 -1.72 -29.01 -0.62
C PRO A 341 -1.81 -27.62 -1.27
N PHE A 342 -2.98 -27.27 -1.80
CA PHE A 342 -3.17 -25.98 -2.46
C PHE A 342 -3.11 -24.78 -1.48
N VAL A 343 -3.58 -24.95 -0.23
CA VAL A 343 -3.45 -23.94 0.82
C VAL A 343 -2.01 -23.82 1.26
N ASP A 344 -1.35 -24.94 1.50
CA ASP A 344 0.03 -25.01 1.99
C ASP A 344 1.00 -24.40 0.98
N ALA A 345 0.84 -24.70 -0.32
CA ALA A 345 1.62 -24.11 -1.40
C ALA A 345 1.51 -22.57 -1.43
N ASN A 346 0.30 -22.03 -1.32
CA ASN A 346 0.08 -20.58 -1.28
C ASN A 346 0.70 -19.92 -0.04
N MET A 347 0.62 -20.58 1.13
CA MET A 347 1.24 -20.05 2.35
C MET A 347 2.76 -20.10 2.28
N ARG A 348 3.34 -21.14 1.67
CA ARG A 348 4.79 -21.24 1.45
C ARG A 348 5.29 -20.19 0.45
N GLU A 349 4.55 -19.93 -0.65
CA GLU A 349 4.84 -18.79 -1.54
C GLU A 349 4.90 -17.49 -0.76
N LEU A 350 3.88 -17.20 0.07
CA LEU A 350 3.84 -16.00 0.90
C LEU A 350 5.04 -15.90 1.83
N ASN A 351 5.37 -16.98 2.51
CA ASN A 351 6.47 -17.02 3.49
C ASN A 351 7.84 -16.81 2.84
N ALA A 352 8.03 -17.38 1.65
CA ALA A 352 9.30 -17.29 0.93
C ALA A 352 9.50 -15.96 0.19
N THR A 353 8.41 -15.30 -0.22
CA THR A 353 8.48 -14.18 -1.18
C THR A 353 7.85 -12.87 -0.70
N GLY A 354 6.99 -12.91 0.31
CA GLY A 354 6.15 -11.78 0.72
C GLY A 354 5.00 -11.48 -0.25
N PHE A 355 4.76 -12.35 -1.24
CA PHE A 355 3.71 -12.19 -2.23
C PHE A 355 2.82 -13.43 -2.30
N MET A 356 1.59 -13.26 -2.68
CA MET A 356 0.62 -14.31 -2.99
C MET A 356 -0.38 -13.78 -4.01
N SER A 357 -0.76 -14.61 -4.98
CA SER A 357 -1.79 -14.24 -5.96
C SER A 357 -3.12 -13.89 -5.27
N ASN A 358 -3.93 -13.02 -5.89
CA ASN A 358 -5.27 -12.71 -5.38
C ASN A 358 -6.12 -13.97 -5.18
N ARG A 359 -5.99 -14.95 -6.07
CA ARG A 359 -6.70 -16.22 -5.96
C ARG A 359 -6.23 -17.03 -4.76
N GLY A 360 -4.93 -17.07 -4.52
CA GLY A 360 -4.35 -17.71 -3.32
C GLY A 360 -4.91 -17.09 -2.04
N ARG A 361 -4.85 -15.77 -1.91
CA ARG A 361 -5.35 -15.03 -0.72
C ARG A 361 -6.79 -15.39 -0.38
N GLN A 362 -7.66 -15.44 -1.37
CA GLN A 362 -9.07 -15.80 -1.17
C GLN A 362 -9.23 -17.23 -0.63
N ASN A 363 -8.45 -18.18 -1.16
CA ASN A 363 -8.53 -19.57 -0.75
C ASN A 363 -7.98 -19.80 0.66
N VAL A 364 -6.78 -19.29 0.96
CA VAL A 364 -6.18 -19.48 2.29
C VAL A 364 -6.95 -18.77 3.38
N ALA A 365 -7.51 -17.57 3.10
CA ALA A 365 -8.34 -16.84 4.04
C ALA A 365 -9.67 -17.55 4.31
N SER A 366 -10.33 -18.04 3.24
CA SER A 366 -11.56 -18.83 3.39
C SER A 366 -11.33 -20.10 4.20
N TYR A 367 -10.22 -20.81 3.94
CA TYR A 367 -9.85 -22.02 4.67
C TYR A 367 -9.60 -21.76 6.14
N LEU A 368 -8.85 -20.69 6.48
CA LEU A 368 -8.62 -20.29 7.86
C LEU A 368 -9.92 -20.05 8.61
N VAL A 369 -10.83 -19.28 8.01
CA VAL A 369 -12.06 -18.84 8.67
C VAL A 369 -13.10 -19.97 8.75
N HIS A 370 -13.38 -20.64 7.64
CA HIS A 370 -14.54 -21.52 7.50
C HIS A 370 -14.24 -22.99 7.74
N ASP A 371 -13.02 -23.46 7.46
CA ASP A 371 -12.63 -24.85 7.62
C ASP A 371 -11.85 -25.07 8.94
N LEU A 372 -10.93 -24.18 9.27
CA LEU A 372 -10.18 -24.25 10.53
C LEU A 372 -10.91 -23.52 11.68
N GLY A 373 -11.86 -22.63 11.39
CA GLY A 373 -12.65 -21.89 12.38
C GLY A 373 -11.81 -20.96 13.26
N GLN A 374 -10.78 -20.34 12.71
CA GLN A 374 -9.87 -19.45 13.43
C GLN A 374 -10.34 -17.99 13.38
N ASP A 375 -9.78 -17.15 14.25
CA ASP A 375 -9.99 -15.70 14.23
C ASP A 375 -9.43 -15.10 12.93
N TRP A 376 -10.29 -14.54 12.10
CA TRP A 376 -9.91 -13.91 10.85
C TRP A 376 -8.89 -12.78 11.03
N ARG A 377 -8.89 -12.12 12.20
CA ARG A 377 -7.96 -11.02 12.50
C ARG A 377 -6.52 -11.51 12.71
N ALA A 378 -6.34 -12.74 13.19
CA ALA A 378 -5.02 -13.37 13.26
C ALA A 378 -4.45 -13.58 11.85
N GLY A 379 -5.29 -14.04 10.90
CA GLY A 379 -4.91 -14.15 9.50
C GLY A 379 -4.60 -12.78 8.86
N ALA A 380 -5.41 -11.75 9.17
CA ALA A 380 -5.17 -10.39 8.70
C ALA A 380 -3.84 -9.82 9.23
N ALA A 381 -3.51 -10.06 10.50
CA ALA A 381 -2.24 -9.66 11.10
C ALA A 381 -1.03 -10.42 10.50
N TYR A 382 -1.20 -11.69 10.20
CA TYR A 382 -0.16 -12.44 9.50
C TYR A 382 0.08 -11.91 8.07
N PHE A 383 -0.97 -11.53 7.36
CA PHE A 383 -0.86 -10.87 6.05
C PHE A 383 -0.18 -9.50 6.17
N GLU A 384 -0.48 -8.72 7.21
CA GLU A 384 0.20 -7.48 7.53
C GLU A 384 1.71 -7.67 7.72
N HIS A 385 2.10 -8.73 8.43
CA HIS A 385 3.49 -9.10 8.64
C HIS A 385 4.20 -9.49 7.35
N GLN A 386 3.57 -10.28 6.48
CA GLN A 386 4.25 -10.91 5.34
C GLN A 386 4.15 -10.13 4.03
N LEU A 387 2.97 -9.56 3.72
CA LEU A 387 2.71 -9.04 2.39
C LEU A 387 3.47 -7.75 2.10
N LEU A 388 4.28 -7.73 1.04
CA LEU A 388 4.91 -6.50 0.54
C LEU A 388 3.91 -5.45 0.04
N ASP A 389 2.73 -5.87 -0.36
CA ASP A 389 1.66 -5.00 -0.83
C ASP A 389 0.58 -4.75 0.23
N TYR A 390 0.95 -4.87 1.50
CA TYR A 390 0.03 -4.59 2.59
C TYR A 390 -0.51 -3.15 2.53
N ASP A 391 -1.83 -3.07 2.54
CA ASP A 391 -2.61 -1.85 2.70
C ASP A 391 -3.70 -2.14 3.73
N PRO A 392 -3.78 -1.43 4.86
CA PRO A 392 -4.72 -1.78 5.94
C PRO A 392 -6.18 -1.76 5.49
N CYS A 393 -6.56 -0.83 4.60
CA CYS A 393 -7.93 -0.72 4.12
C CYS A 393 -8.32 -1.93 3.25
N SER A 394 -7.45 -2.27 2.29
CA SER A 394 -7.66 -3.42 1.40
C SER A 394 -7.56 -4.74 2.15
N ASN A 395 -6.57 -4.91 3.03
CA ASN A 395 -6.37 -6.13 3.79
C ASN A 395 -7.59 -6.42 4.67
N TYR A 396 -7.90 -5.52 5.61
CA TYR A 396 -9.01 -5.73 6.54
C TYR A 396 -10.38 -5.70 5.84
N GLY A 397 -10.55 -4.93 4.76
CA GLY A 397 -11.74 -4.96 3.92
C GLY A 397 -12.00 -6.34 3.30
N ASN A 398 -10.98 -6.95 2.71
CA ASN A 398 -11.08 -8.30 2.12
C ASN A 398 -11.26 -9.39 3.19
N TRP A 399 -10.59 -9.30 4.34
CA TRP A 399 -10.79 -10.24 5.44
C TRP A 399 -12.21 -10.16 6.02
N ASN A 400 -12.77 -8.95 6.19
CA ASN A 400 -14.18 -8.76 6.56
C ASN A 400 -15.13 -9.42 5.54
N TYR A 401 -14.78 -9.30 4.24
CA TYR A 401 -15.55 -9.89 3.15
C TYR A 401 -15.61 -11.42 3.24
N ILE A 402 -14.44 -12.06 3.43
CA ILE A 402 -14.34 -13.52 3.58
C ILE A 402 -15.04 -13.99 4.86
N ALA A 403 -14.83 -13.31 5.98
CA ALA A 403 -15.40 -13.67 7.27
C ALA A 403 -16.91 -13.45 7.35
N GLY A 404 -17.54 -12.81 6.35
CA GLY A 404 -18.97 -12.54 6.32
C GLY A 404 -19.41 -11.47 7.32
N VAL A 405 -18.51 -10.58 7.70
CA VAL A 405 -18.74 -9.44 8.60
C VAL A 405 -18.56 -8.08 7.91
N GLY A 406 -18.32 -8.09 6.60
CA GLY A 406 -18.03 -6.90 5.77
C GLY A 406 -19.19 -6.52 4.83
N ASN A 407 -18.80 -5.88 3.71
CA ASN A 407 -19.70 -5.29 2.72
C ASN A 407 -20.35 -6.31 1.75
N ASP A 408 -20.04 -7.61 1.84
CA ASP A 408 -20.68 -8.61 0.97
C ASP A 408 -22.15 -8.80 1.39
N PRO A 409 -23.12 -8.69 0.47
CA PRO A 409 -24.51 -9.00 0.76
C PRO A 409 -24.75 -10.49 1.09
N ARG A 410 -23.79 -11.36 0.81
CA ARG A 410 -23.84 -12.80 1.14
C ARG A 410 -23.26 -13.05 2.53
N ALA A 411 -23.72 -14.12 3.18
CA ALA A 411 -23.36 -14.46 4.56
C ALA A 411 -21.96 -15.06 4.76
N GLY A 412 -20.97 -14.60 4.00
CA GLY A 412 -19.58 -15.09 4.01
C GLY A 412 -19.22 -15.84 2.73
N ARG A 413 -17.93 -15.97 2.48
CA ARG A 413 -17.40 -16.61 1.27
C ARG A 413 -16.60 -17.86 1.62
N LYS A 414 -17.30 -18.97 1.76
CA LYS A 414 -16.64 -20.26 1.84
C LYS A 414 -16.32 -20.76 0.41
N PHE A 415 -15.03 -20.99 0.16
CA PHE A 415 -14.57 -21.59 -1.09
C PHE A 415 -14.42 -23.11 -0.92
N ASN A 416 -14.78 -23.87 -1.94
CA ASN A 416 -14.37 -25.27 -2.06
C ASN A 416 -12.93 -25.30 -2.56
N VAL A 417 -11.97 -25.48 -1.64
CA VAL A 417 -10.54 -25.41 -1.96
C VAL A 417 -10.13 -26.45 -3.01
N ALA A 418 -10.67 -27.68 -2.94
CA ALA A 418 -10.39 -28.71 -3.93
C ALA A 418 -10.87 -28.30 -5.33
N GLY A 419 -12.12 -27.81 -5.46
CA GLY A 419 -12.63 -27.32 -6.73
C GLY A 419 -11.92 -26.04 -7.23
N GLN A 420 -11.33 -25.25 -6.32
CA GLN A 420 -10.47 -24.12 -6.72
C GLN A 420 -9.12 -24.59 -7.26
N ALA A 421 -8.51 -25.60 -6.63
CA ALA A 421 -7.28 -26.24 -7.12
C ALA A 421 -7.49 -26.87 -8.50
N GLU A 422 -8.57 -27.65 -8.68
CA GLU A 422 -8.94 -28.23 -9.99
C GLU A 422 -9.10 -27.17 -11.09
N ARG A 423 -9.60 -25.99 -10.74
CA ARG A 423 -9.85 -24.91 -11.70
C ARG A 423 -8.63 -24.08 -12.06
N TYR A 424 -7.75 -23.79 -11.09
CA TYR A 424 -6.66 -22.82 -11.24
C TYR A 424 -5.26 -23.43 -11.22
N ASP A 425 -5.16 -24.68 -10.78
CA ASP A 425 -3.93 -25.50 -10.72
C ASP A 425 -4.22 -26.95 -11.14
N ALA A 426 -4.94 -27.13 -12.25
CA ALA A 426 -5.48 -28.42 -12.70
C ALA A 426 -4.40 -29.50 -12.88
N GLN A 427 -3.19 -29.11 -13.24
CA GLN A 427 -2.04 -30.03 -13.39
C GLN A 427 -1.18 -30.11 -12.13
N GLY A 428 -1.51 -29.35 -11.07
CA GLY A 428 -0.76 -29.30 -9.84
C GLY A 428 0.61 -28.63 -9.95
N GLU A 429 0.85 -27.87 -11.03
CA GLU A 429 2.15 -27.22 -11.27
C GLU A 429 2.54 -26.25 -10.17
N PHE A 430 1.61 -25.36 -9.78
CA PHE A 430 1.85 -24.41 -8.69
C PHE A 430 2.05 -25.14 -7.36
N THR A 431 1.18 -26.10 -7.05
CA THR A 431 1.27 -26.91 -5.82
C THR A 431 2.60 -27.67 -5.77
N LEU A 432 3.08 -28.18 -6.91
CA LEU A 432 4.36 -28.88 -6.99
C LEU A 432 5.56 -27.93 -6.78
N VAL A 433 5.54 -26.74 -7.36
CA VAL A 433 6.59 -25.72 -7.18
C VAL A 433 6.78 -25.38 -5.70
N TRP A 434 5.70 -25.37 -4.93
CA TRP A 434 5.70 -24.98 -3.51
C TRP A 434 5.44 -26.19 -2.59
N ALA A 435 5.75 -27.41 -3.03
CA ALA A 435 5.52 -28.63 -2.25
C ALA A 435 6.41 -28.75 -1.01
N ASP A 436 7.62 -28.14 -1.05
CA ASP A 436 8.65 -28.21 0.02
C ASP A 436 8.95 -26.82 0.62
#